data_f04dcb2dda00562d37500371313cec7e
#
_entry.id   f04dcb2dda00562d37500371313cec7e
#
_cell.length_a   1.000
_cell.length_b   1.000
_cell.length_c   1.000
_cell.angle_alpha   90.00
_cell.angle_beta   90.00
_cell.angle_gamma   90.00
#
_symmetry.space_group_name_H-M   'P 1'
#
loop_
_entity.id
_entity.type
_entity.pdbx_description
1 polymer ?
#
loop_
_entity_poly.entity_id
_entity_poly.type
_entity_poly.pdbx_seq_one_letter_code
_entity_poly.pdbx_strand_id
1 'polypeptide(L)'
;MRKNVNDVEINYIRYGNTDGEDVVLLHGWGQNIEMMKPIGNALSKEFNVTIIDLPGHGESSEPPFPWHVSDYVNAVKKLLEKLKIDNPILIGHSFGGKISLLYASMYKTKKLVLFGSPFKKEIQKLSLKTKILKSLKKVPVLNKLEGFAKKHIGSTDYRNASDTMRKVLVNTVNLDITEEVKKINASTLIIWGTHDEAVPLEHAYELETLIKDAGVVVYENCT
;
A
#
# COMPACT_ATOMS: atom_id res chain seq x y z
N MET A 1 15.00 12.70 -5.38
CA MET A 1 15.59 12.18 -6.66
C MET A 1 14.46 11.60 -7.50
N ARG A 2 14.62 11.53 -8.84
CA ARG A 2 13.55 11.02 -9.71
C ARG A 2 14.07 10.03 -10.73
N LYS A 3 13.27 9.04 -11.08
CA LYS A 3 13.52 8.05 -12.14
C LYS A 3 12.24 7.79 -12.92
N ASN A 4 12.33 7.76 -14.25
CA ASN A 4 11.21 7.30 -15.09
C ASN A 4 11.13 5.77 -15.09
N VAL A 5 9.96 5.25 -14.80
CA VAL A 5 9.64 3.81 -14.79
C VAL A 5 8.23 3.62 -15.37
N ASN A 6 8.10 2.89 -16.47
CA ASN A 6 6.80 2.64 -17.13
C ASN A 6 6.01 3.93 -17.42
N ASP A 7 6.69 4.96 -17.98
CA ASP A 7 6.14 6.28 -18.29
C ASP A 7 5.62 7.08 -17.07
N VAL A 8 6.00 6.67 -15.87
CA VAL A 8 5.75 7.37 -14.62
C VAL A 8 7.06 7.86 -14.03
N GLU A 9 7.14 9.13 -13.70
CA GLU A 9 8.27 9.70 -12.96
C GLU A 9 8.08 9.39 -11.47
N ILE A 10 8.93 8.53 -10.91
CA ILE A 10 8.89 8.13 -9.50
C ILE A 10 9.89 8.96 -8.71
N ASN A 11 9.38 9.70 -7.73
CA ASN A 11 10.19 10.40 -6.74
C ASN A 11 10.61 9.45 -5.62
N TYR A 12 11.86 9.58 -5.17
CA TYR A 12 12.40 8.82 -4.04
C TYR A 12 13.55 9.58 -3.37
N ILE A 13 13.83 9.25 -2.13
CA ILE A 13 15.05 9.64 -1.45
C ILE A 13 15.87 8.40 -1.11
N ARG A 14 17.20 8.53 -1.09
CA ARG A 14 18.11 7.47 -0.67
C ARG A 14 19.23 8.07 0.16
N TYR A 15 19.45 7.48 1.34
CA TYR A 15 20.41 8.00 2.33
C TYR A 15 20.75 6.95 3.38
N GLY A 16 21.72 7.25 4.23
CA GLY A 16 22.13 6.40 5.32
C GLY A 16 23.45 5.69 5.04
N ASN A 17 23.65 4.52 5.63
CA ASN A 17 24.88 3.73 5.49
C ASN A 17 24.90 3.03 4.12
N THR A 18 25.75 3.53 3.21
CA THR A 18 25.88 2.98 1.86
C THR A 18 26.47 1.56 1.81
N ASP A 19 27.17 1.14 2.85
CA ASP A 19 27.71 -0.22 3.00
C ASP A 19 26.75 -1.16 3.72
N GLY A 20 25.64 -0.62 4.26
CA GLY A 20 24.59 -1.35 4.92
C GLY A 20 23.65 -2.04 3.93
N GLU A 21 22.82 -2.92 4.48
CA GLU A 21 21.77 -3.58 3.68
C GLU A 21 20.73 -2.58 3.20
N ASP A 22 20.18 -2.85 2.02
CA ASP A 22 19.13 -2.00 1.42
C ASP A 22 17.79 -2.21 2.12
N VAL A 23 17.25 -1.13 2.67
CA VAL A 23 15.89 -1.05 3.22
C VAL A 23 15.05 -0.14 2.36
N VAL A 24 13.89 -0.62 1.93
CA VAL A 24 12.96 0.11 1.06
C VAL A 24 11.64 0.31 1.80
N LEU A 25 11.19 1.56 1.90
CA LEU A 25 9.98 1.95 2.62
C LEU A 25 8.90 2.42 1.66
N LEU A 26 7.69 1.87 1.80
CA LEU A 26 6.51 2.16 1.01
C LEU A 26 5.38 2.67 1.92
N HIS A 27 4.91 3.88 1.66
CA HIS A 27 3.88 4.57 2.44
C HIS A 27 2.44 4.10 2.11
N GLY A 28 1.47 4.50 2.91
CA GLY A 28 0.05 4.23 2.71
C GLY A 28 -0.61 5.13 1.66
N TRP A 29 -1.88 4.86 1.35
CA TRP A 29 -2.68 5.67 0.42
C TRP A 29 -2.77 7.13 0.89
N GLY A 30 -2.65 8.07 -0.04
CA GLY A 30 -2.73 9.51 0.25
C GLY A 30 -1.54 10.08 1.03
N GLN A 31 -0.54 9.27 1.35
CA GLN A 31 0.67 9.65 2.07
C GLN A 31 1.85 9.89 1.10
N ASN A 32 3.03 10.09 1.65
CA ASN A 32 4.25 10.36 0.90
C ASN A 32 5.50 9.99 1.72
N ILE A 33 6.67 10.32 1.18
CA ILE A 33 7.99 10.10 1.81
C ILE A 33 8.05 10.60 3.26
N GLU A 34 7.46 11.78 3.56
CA GLU A 34 7.55 12.38 4.89
C GLU A 34 7.00 11.49 6.00
N MET A 35 5.92 10.73 5.70
CA MET A 35 5.33 9.80 6.65
C MET A 35 6.28 8.66 7.05
N MET A 36 7.13 8.21 6.12
CA MET A 36 8.07 7.10 6.37
C MET A 36 9.44 7.58 6.88
N LYS A 37 9.75 8.87 6.81
CA LYS A 37 11.04 9.43 7.26
C LYS A 37 11.39 9.13 8.73
N PRO A 38 10.48 9.16 9.70
CA PRO A 38 10.83 8.82 11.08
C PRO A 38 11.44 7.43 11.20
N ILE A 39 10.86 6.44 10.53
CA ILE A 39 11.37 5.05 10.49
C ILE A 39 12.69 5.02 9.72
N GLY A 40 12.75 5.65 8.54
CA GLY A 40 13.95 5.71 7.72
C GLY A 40 15.14 6.33 8.46
N ASN A 41 14.91 7.43 9.18
CA ASN A 41 15.95 8.10 9.96
C ASN A 41 16.49 7.22 11.10
N ALA A 42 15.60 6.48 11.77
CA ALA A 42 16.02 5.55 12.82
C ALA A 42 16.91 4.41 12.26
N LEU A 43 16.63 3.96 11.04
CA LEU A 43 17.37 2.87 10.39
C LEU A 43 18.64 3.33 9.67
N SER A 44 18.75 4.60 9.33
CA SER A 44 19.82 5.13 8.45
C SER A 44 21.24 4.99 8.97
N LYS A 45 21.42 4.79 10.28
CA LYS A 45 22.75 4.54 10.86
C LYS A 45 23.35 3.20 10.44
N GLU A 46 22.50 2.20 10.23
CA GLU A 46 22.92 0.82 9.96
C GLU A 46 22.61 0.41 8.51
N PHE A 47 21.58 0.98 7.92
CA PHE A 47 21.00 0.56 6.62
C PHE A 47 21.11 1.65 5.56
N ASN A 48 21.16 1.20 4.30
CA ASN A 48 21.01 2.06 3.13
C ASN A 48 19.51 2.23 2.83
N VAL A 49 18.95 3.34 3.24
CA VAL A 49 17.51 3.58 3.25
C VAL A 49 17.04 4.19 1.94
N THR A 50 16.02 3.61 1.33
CA THR A 50 15.29 4.17 0.18
C THR A 50 13.82 4.35 0.55
N ILE A 51 13.28 5.55 0.44
CA ILE A 51 11.85 5.83 0.64
C ILE A 51 11.28 6.31 -0.67
N ILE A 52 10.14 5.76 -1.09
CA ILE A 52 9.54 5.97 -2.40
C ILE A 52 8.20 6.68 -2.24
N ASP A 53 7.98 7.76 -2.99
CA ASP A 53 6.64 8.24 -3.28
C ASP A 53 6.00 7.31 -4.30
N LEU A 54 4.96 6.60 -3.91
CA LEU A 54 4.25 5.69 -4.81
C LEU A 54 3.58 6.47 -5.96
N PRO A 55 3.50 5.91 -7.18
CA PRO A 55 2.83 6.56 -8.30
C PRO A 55 1.44 7.11 -7.96
N GLY A 56 1.20 8.36 -8.31
CA GLY A 56 -0.02 9.11 -7.95
C GLY A 56 -0.02 9.71 -6.54
N HIS A 57 1.13 9.67 -5.84
CA HIS A 57 1.27 10.20 -4.48
C HIS A 57 2.55 11.03 -4.34
N GLY A 58 2.57 11.94 -3.37
CA GLY A 58 3.71 12.80 -3.11
C GLY A 58 4.15 13.58 -4.35
N GLU A 59 5.43 13.51 -4.70
CA GLU A 59 6.00 14.13 -5.89
C GLU A 59 6.13 13.18 -7.10
N SER A 60 5.59 11.96 -7.02
CA SER A 60 5.53 11.03 -8.14
C SER A 60 4.36 11.35 -9.07
N SER A 61 4.57 11.17 -10.38
CA SER A 61 3.50 11.36 -11.37
C SER A 61 2.37 10.33 -11.18
N GLU A 62 1.15 10.70 -11.55
CA GLU A 62 0.05 9.75 -11.63
C GLU A 62 0.28 8.71 -12.75
N PRO A 63 -0.21 7.48 -12.56
CA PRO A 63 -0.27 6.50 -13.64
C PRO A 63 -1.08 7.02 -14.85
N PRO A 64 -0.66 6.74 -16.10
CA PRO A 64 -1.35 7.21 -17.30
C PRO A 64 -2.74 6.57 -17.50
N PHE A 65 -3.01 5.48 -16.80
CA PHE A 65 -4.31 4.78 -16.75
C PHE A 65 -4.49 4.15 -15.35
N PRO A 66 -5.70 3.69 -15.00
CA PRO A 66 -5.94 3.08 -13.68
C PRO A 66 -5.12 1.80 -13.49
N TRP A 67 -4.11 1.85 -12.62
CA TRP A 67 -3.27 0.71 -12.31
C TRP A 67 -3.94 -0.27 -11.34
N HIS A 68 -3.53 -1.54 -11.45
CA HIS A 68 -3.71 -2.57 -10.43
C HIS A 68 -2.51 -2.61 -9.48
N VAL A 69 -2.64 -3.28 -8.36
CA VAL A 69 -1.53 -3.43 -7.39
C VAL A 69 -0.31 -4.10 -8.03
N SER A 70 -0.52 -5.02 -9.00
CA SER A 70 0.56 -5.64 -9.78
C SER A 70 1.39 -4.64 -10.59
N ASP A 71 0.76 -3.56 -11.08
CA ASP A 71 1.49 -2.52 -11.83
C ASP A 71 2.41 -1.71 -10.89
N TYR A 72 1.94 -1.43 -9.65
CA TYR A 72 2.77 -0.85 -8.59
C TYR A 72 3.94 -1.75 -8.22
N VAL A 73 3.71 -3.05 -8.05
CA VAL A 73 4.76 -4.03 -7.79
C VAL A 73 5.81 -4.02 -8.90
N ASN A 74 5.38 -4.04 -10.16
CA ASN A 74 6.27 -3.97 -11.33
C ASN A 74 7.05 -2.65 -11.37
N ALA A 75 6.41 -1.53 -11.03
CA ALA A 75 7.07 -0.23 -10.99
C ALA A 75 8.13 -0.17 -9.87
N VAL A 76 7.82 -0.66 -8.67
CA VAL A 76 8.78 -0.78 -7.57
C VAL A 76 9.93 -1.69 -8.00
N LYS A 77 9.67 -2.88 -8.55
CA LYS A 77 10.71 -3.82 -9.01
C LYS A 77 11.65 -3.15 -10.01
N LYS A 78 11.12 -2.49 -11.04
CA LYS A 78 11.94 -1.78 -12.05
C LYS A 78 12.74 -0.61 -11.46
N LEU A 79 12.17 0.11 -10.49
CA LEU A 79 12.92 1.17 -9.80
C LEU A 79 14.09 0.56 -9.02
N LEU A 80 13.85 -0.51 -8.26
CA LEU A 80 14.89 -1.19 -7.48
C LEU A 80 16.01 -1.75 -8.39
N GLU A 81 15.67 -2.30 -9.54
CA GLU A 81 16.65 -2.72 -10.56
C GLU A 81 17.52 -1.55 -11.05
N LYS A 82 16.91 -0.39 -11.34
CA LYS A 82 17.66 0.83 -11.73
C LYS A 82 18.54 1.36 -10.60
N LEU A 83 18.21 1.08 -9.35
CA LEU A 83 18.99 1.43 -8.17
C LEU A 83 20.00 0.35 -7.77
N LYS A 84 20.02 -0.79 -8.47
CA LYS A 84 20.84 -1.97 -8.18
C LYS A 84 20.55 -2.57 -6.80
N ILE A 85 19.28 -2.57 -6.40
CA ILE A 85 18.77 -3.20 -5.18
C ILE A 85 18.14 -4.54 -5.56
N ASP A 86 18.73 -5.66 -5.16
CA ASP A 86 18.29 -6.99 -5.60
C ASP A 86 17.49 -7.76 -4.53
N ASN A 87 17.86 -7.67 -3.28
CA ASN A 87 17.25 -8.45 -2.19
C ASN A 87 16.93 -7.55 -1.00
N PRO A 88 15.95 -6.62 -1.13
CA PRO A 88 15.71 -5.60 -0.12
C PRO A 88 15.07 -6.16 1.15
N ILE A 89 15.25 -5.44 2.25
CA ILE A 89 14.31 -5.46 3.36
C ILE A 89 13.18 -4.50 2.96
N LEU A 90 11.94 -5.00 2.87
CA LEU A 90 10.78 -4.17 2.55
C LEU A 90 10.02 -3.79 3.82
N ILE A 91 9.68 -2.51 3.93
CA ILE A 91 8.84 -1.98 5.01
C ILE A 91 7.64 -1.30 4.36
N GLY A 92 6.44 -1.81 4.60
CA GLY A 92 5.22 -1.29 4.00
C GLY A 92 4.15 -0.91 5.01
N HIS A 93 3.53 0.25 4.83
CA HIS A 93 2.38 0.70 5.60
C HIS A 93 1.12 0.65 4.73
N SER A 94 0.05 0.03 5.22
CA SER A 94 -1.28 0.01 4.60
C SER A 94 -1.22 -0.36 3.09
N PHE A 95 -1.46 0.57 2.17
CA PHE A 95 -1.33 0.36 0.71
C PHE A 95 0.07 -0.10 0.30
N GLY A 96 1.12 0.56 0.83
CA GLY A 96 2.51 0.14 0.64
C GLY A 96 2.77 -1.27 1.18
N GLY A 97 2.08 -1.65 2.25
CA GLY A 97 2.13 -3.01 2.80
C GLY A 97 1.51 -4.03 1.86
N LYS A 98 0.35 -3.75 1.24
CA LYS A 98 -0.26 -4.62 0.23
C LYS A 98 0.67 -4.80 -0.98
N ILE A 99 1.33 -3.73 -1.43
CA ILE A 99 2.34 -3.79 -2.50
C ILE A 99 3.52 -4.66 -2.05
N SER A 100 4.01 -4.49 -0.82
CA SER A 100 5.14 -5.26 -0.27
C SER A 100 4.83 -6.75 -0.13
N LEU A 101 3.61 -7.10 0.30
CA LEU A 101 3.12 -8.49 0.36
C LEU A 101 3.13 -9.13 -1.04
N LEU A 102 2.53 -8.46 -2.02
CA LEU A 102 2.49 -8.98 -3.38
C LEU A 102 3.89 -9.04 -4.01
N TYR A 103 4.76 -8.05 -3.74
CA TYR A 103 6.16 -8.07 -4.17
C TYR A 103 6.91 -9.28 -3.60
N ALA A 104 6.82 -9.51 -2.28
CA ALA A 104 7.53 -10.59 -1.60
C ALA A 104 7.03 -11.99 -2.00
N SER A 105 5.81 -12.12 -2.50
CA SER A 105 5.29 -13.37 -3.07
C SER A 105 5.85 -13.70 -4.45
N MET A 106 6.37 -12.68 -5.17
CA MET A 106 6.83 -12.79 -6.56
C MET A 106 8.35 -12.68 -6.70
N TYR A 107 9.00 -11.89 -5.84
CA TYR A 107 10.40 -11.53 -5.96
C TYR A 107 11.16 -11.77 -4.66
N LYS A 108 12.46 -11.99 -4.81
CA LYS A 108 13.37 -12.17 -3.66
C LYS A 108 13.30 -10.97 -2.74
N THR A 109 13.04 -11.25 -1.46
CA THR A 109 12.90 -10.27 -0.39
C THR A 109 13.60 -10.81 0.83
N LYS A 110 14.52 -10.04 1.43
CA LYS A 110 15.33 -10.50 2.55
C LYS A 110 14.51 -10.60 3.84
N LYS A 111 13.77 -9.55 4.14
CA LYS A 111 12.82 -9.47 5.26
C LYS A 111 11.65 -8.59 4.87
N LEU A 112 10.52 -8.80 5.51
CA LEU A 112 9.31 -8.03 5.32
C LEU A 112 8.84 -7.47 6.66
N VAL A 113 8.52 -6.17 6.70
CA VAL A 113 7.91 -5.51 7.86
C VAL A 113 6.63 -4.81 7.41
N LEU A 114 5.54 -5.10 8.07
CA LEU A 114 4.20 -4.65 7.70
C LEU A 114 3.56 -3.84 8.83
N PHE A 115 3.02 -2.68 8.49
CA PHE A 115 2.23 -1.85 9.40
C PHE A 115 0.81 -1.72 8.86
N GLY A 116 -0.21 -2.17 9.60
CA GLY A 116 -1.62 -2.02 9.26
C GLY A 116 -1.95 -2.40 7.81
N SER A 117 -1.47 -3.55 7.31
CA SER A 117 -1.41 -3.88 5.88
C SER A 117 -2.55 -4.80 5.45
N PRO A 118 -3.56 -4.33 4.69
CA PRO A 118 -4.64 -5.16 4.20
C PRO A 118 -4.13 -6.11 3.11
N PHE A 119 -4.59 -7.36 3.10
CA PHE A 119 -4.24 -8.34 2.05
C PHE A 119 -5.46 -8.89 1.30
N LYS A 120 -6.65 -8.76 1.88
CA LYS A 120 -7.91 -9.17 1.28
C LYS A 120 -8.92 -8.04 1.25
N LYS A 121 -10.04 -8.29 0.58
CA LYS A 121 -11.16 -7.35 0.55
C LYS A 121 -11.87 -7.35 1.89
N GLU A 122 -12.04 -6.16 2.47
CA GLU A 122 -12.93 -5.98 3.61
C GLU A 122 -14.39 -6.11 3.18
N ILE A 123 -15.12 -7.01 3.84
CA ILE A 123 -16.57 -7.06 3.74
C ILE A 123 -17.14 -5.97 4.65
N GLN A 124 -17.04 -4.71 4.22
CA GLN A 124 -17.71 -3.63 4.94
C GLN A 124 -19.20 -3.96 5.05
N LYS A 125 -19.73 -4.11 6.24
CA LYS A 125 -21.18 -4.10 6.48
C LYS A 125 -21.70 -2.77 5.98
N LEU A 126 -22.21 -2.76 4.74
CA LEU A 126 -22.75 -1.56 4.10
C LEU A 126 -23.76 -0.93 5.06
N SER A 127 -23.52 0.31 5.49
CA SER A 127 -24.48 1.09 6.26
C SER A 127 -25.82 1.07 5.53
N LEU A 128 -26.92 1.06 6.29
CA LEU A 128 -28.28 1.12 5.72
C LEU A 128 -28.41 2.25 4.69
N LYS A 129 -27.79 3.41 4.93
CA LYS A 129 -27.73 4.55 3.99
C LYS A 129 -27.07 4.18 2.66
N THR A 130 -25.98 3.41 2.67
CA THR A 130 -25.27 2.97 1.47
C THR A 130 -26.04 1.89 0.70
N LYS A 131 -26.80 1.02 1.42
CA LYS A 131 -27.69 0.05 0.79
C LYS A 131 -28.86 0.73 0.09
N ILE A 132 -29.46 1.74 0.70
CA ILE A 132 -30.56 2.54 0.11
C ILE A 132 -30.06 3.30 -1.13
N LEU A 133 -28.89 3.95 -1.07
CA LEU A 133 -28.28 4.66 -2.20
C LEU A 133 -27.91 3.74 -3.36
N LYS A 134 -27.48 2.50 -3.09
CA LYS A 134 -27.22 1.50 -4.14
C LYS A 134 -28.51 1.01 -4.81
N SER A 135 -29.61 0.90 -4.07
CA SER A 135 -30.92 0.54 -4.66
C SER A 135 -31.49 1.64 -5.53
N LEU A 136 -31.24 2.91 -5.19
CA LEU A 136 -31.66 4.08 -5.97
C LEU A 136 -30.88 4.25 -7.28
N LYS A 137 -29.64 3.72 -7.39
CA LYS A 137 -28.85 3.72 -8.66
C LYS A 137 -29.48 2.91 -9.80
N LYS A 138 -30.51 2.10 -9.53
CA LYS A 138 -31.26 1.36 -10.56
C LYS A 138 -32.36 2.20 -11.26
N VAL A 139 -32.52 3.48 -10.88
CA VAL A 139 -33.51 4.38 -11.48
C VAL A 139 -32.85 5.28 -12.54
N PRO A 140 -33.27 5.21 -13.82
CA PRO A 140 -32.58 5.88 -14.95
C PRO A 140 -32.49 7.40 -14.87
N VAL A 141 -33.31 8.05 -14.04
CA VAL A 141 -33.39 9.53 -13.94
C VAL A 141 -32.23 10.13 -13.14
N LEU A 142 -31.44 9.33 -12.41
CA LEU A 142 -30.39 9.80 -11.48
C LEU A 142 -28.99 9.92 -12.09
N ASN A 143 -28.82 9.66 -13.39
CA ASN A 143 -27.50 9.81 -14.06
C ASN A 143 -26.95 11.25 -14.04
N LYS A 144 -27.83 12.28 -13.93
CA LYS A 144 -27.41 13.70 -13.77
C LYS A 144 -26.85 14.02 -12.37
N LEU A 145 -27.12 13.17 -11.37
CA LEU A 145 -26.61 13.35 -9.99
C LEU A 145 -25.29 12.59 -9.74
N GLU A 146 -24.76 11.90 -10.75
CA GLU A 146 -23.53 11.10 -10.59
C GLU A 146 -22.31 11.97 -10.20
N GLY A 147 -22.21 13.17 -10.76
CA GLY A 147 -21.14 14.13 -10.43
C GLY A 147 -21.26 14.66 -8.99
N PHE A 148 -22.49 14.88 -8.51
CA PHE A 148 -22.75 15.31 -7.13
C PHE A 148 -22.53 14.16 -6.15
N ALA A 149 -22.96 12.96 -6.51
CA ALA A 149 -22.76 11.76 -5.70
C ALA A 149 -21.27 11.40 -5.55
N LYS A 150 -20.46 11.51 -6.62
CA LYS A 150 -19.01 11.30 -6.60
C LYS A 150 -18.29 12.25 -5.62
N LYS A 151 -18.77 13.47 -5.44
CA LYS A 151 -18.18 14.46 -4.51
C LYS A 151 -18.57 14.27 -3.05
N HIS A 152 -19.67 13.56 -2.76
CA HIS A 152 -20.25 13.48 -1.42
C HIS A 152 -20.37 12.05 -0.88
N ILE A 153 -20.10 11.04 -1.71
CA ILE A 153 -20.20 9.62 -1.32
C ILE A 153 -18.81 8.98 -1.44
N GLY A 154 -18.38 8.29 -0.39
CA GLY A 154 -17.11 7.58 -0.32
C GLY A 154 -16.22 8.13 0.81
N SER A 155 -15.08 7.47 1.03
CA SER A 155 -14.06 7.93 1.97
C SER A 155 -13.48 9.28 1.55
N THR A 156 -12.81 9.97 2.45
CA THR A 156 -12.08 11.21 2.15
C THR A 156 -11.07 11.00 1.02
N ASP A 157 -10.35 9.88 1.05
CA ASP A 157 -9.38 9.49 0.03
C ASP A 157 -10.02 9.34 -1.37
N TYR A 158 -11.19 8.69 -1.43
CA TYR A 158 -11.94 8.55 -2.70
C TYR A 158 -12.40 9.90 -3.24
N ARG A 159 -12.84 10.81 -2.36
CA ARG A 159 -13.34 12.14 -2.77
C ARG A 159 -12.24 13.06 -3.30
N ASN A 160 -11.06 13.00 -2.70
CA ASN A 160 -9.93 13.87 -3.04
C ASN A 160 -9.10 13.34 -4.23
N ALA A 161 -9.24 12.08 -4.59
CA ALA A 161 -8.50 11.47 -5.70
C ALA A 161 -8.99 11.93 -7.08
N SER A 162 -8.10 11.94 -8.07
CA SER A 162 -8.43 12.09 -9.49
C SER A 162 -9.30 10.93 -9.98
N ASP A 163 -9.89 11.05 -11.17
CA ASP A 163 -10.69 9.96 -11.73
C ASP A 163 -9.86 8.69 -11.98
N THR A 164 -8.59 8.83 -12.36
CA THR A 164 -7.65 7.71 -12.48
C THR A 164 -7.40 7.06 -11.13
N MET A 165 -7.01 7.86 -10.12
CA MET A 165 -6.68 7.38 -8.79
C MET A 165 -7.89 6.81 -8.04
N ARG A 166 -9.11 7.31 -8.27
CA ARG A 166 -10.35 6.67 -7.76
C ARG A 166 -10.51 5.24 -8.23
N LYS A 167 -10.23 4.98 -9.51
CA LYS A 167 -10.28 3.62 -10.06
C LYS A 167 -9.17 2.75 -9.51
N VAL A 168 -7.96 3.29 -9.33
CA VAL A 168 -6.84 2.61 -8.65
C VAL A 168 -7.23 2.21 -7.24
N LEU A 169 -7.82 3.14 -6.44
CA LEU A 169 -8.28 2.84 -5.08
C LEU A 169 -9.31 1.70 -5.07
N VAL A 170 -10.29 1.75 -5.99
CA VAL A 170 -11.31 0.68 -6.12
C VAL A 170 -10.67 -0.66 -6.48
N ASN A 171 -9.70 -0.69 -7.40
CA ASN A 171 -8.95 -1.90 -7.77
C ASN A 171 -8.21 -2.46 -6.54
N THR A 172 -7.56 -1.57 -5.77
CA THR A 172 -6.74 -1.93 -4.59
C THR A 172 -7.58 -2.54 -3.46
N VAL A 173 -8.70 -1.87 -3.08
CA VAL A 173 -9.54 -2.34 -1.95
C VAL A 173 -10.33 -3.60 -2.28
N ASN A 174 -10.58 -3.88 -3.55
CA ASN A 174 -11.29 -5.08 -3.98
C ASN A 174 -10.36 -6.27 -4.27
N LEU A 175 -9.04 -6.06 -4.30
CA LEU A 175 -8.08 -7.13 -4.55
C LEU A 175 -7.88 -7.99 -3.31
N ASP A 176 -8.04 -9.29 -3.48
CA ASP A 176 -7.67 -10.34 -2.52
C ASP A 176 -6.37 -11.00 -3.02
N ILE A 177 -5.35 -11.05 -2.16
CA ILE A 177 -4.04 -11.67 -2.42
C ILE A 177 -3.72 -12.80 -1.43
N THR A 178 -4.74 -13.42 -0.86
CA THR A 178 -4.57 -14.49 0.15
C THR A 178 -3.69 -15.64 -0.37
N GLU A 179 -3.88 -16.06 -1.63
CA GLU A 179 -3.10 -17.15 -2.21
C GLU A 179 -1.66 -16.75 -2.54
N GLU A 180 -1.42 -15.48 -2.84
CA GLU A 180 -0.07 -14.93 -3.04
C GLU A 180 0.70 -14.85 -1.71
N VAL A 181 0.04 -14.41 -0.66
CA VAL A 181 0.64 -14.31 0.70
C VAL A 181 1.21 -15.64 1.18
N LYS A 182 0.57 -16.77 0.89
CA LYS A 182 1.05 -18.12 1.23
C LYS A 182 2.39 -18.49 0.58
N LYS A 183 2.79 -17.77 -0.47
CA LYS A 183 4.04 -18.02 -1.21
C LYS A 183 5.23 -17.24 -0.64
N ILE A 184 5.01 -16.38 0.35
CA ILE A 184 6.06 -15.55 0.94
C ILE A 184 6.99 -16.44 1.76
N ASN A 185 8.31 -16.36 1.45
CA ASN A 185 9.37 -17.07 2.17
C ASN A 185 10.25 -16.14 3.01
N ALA A 186 10.07 -14.83 2.91
CA ALA A 186 10.81 -13.85 3.71
C ALA A 186 10.33 -13.89 5.16
N SER A 187 11.25 -13.85 6.12
CA SER A 187 10.92 -13.62 7.54
C SER A 187 10.14 -12.31 7.65
N THR A 188 8.96 -12.37 8.26
CA THR A 188 7.98 -11.27 8.24
C THR A 188 7.65 -10.83 9.65
N LEU A 189 7.80 -9.52 9.92
CA LEU A 189 7.31 -8.87 11.13
C LEU A 189 6.04 -8.09 10.80
N ILE A 190 4.98 -8.37 11.55
CA ILE A 190 3.66 -7.76 11.37
C ILE A 190 3.39 -6.88 12.60
N ILE A 191 3.20 -5.59 12.39
CA ILE A 191 3.00 -4.59 13.45
C ILE A 191 1.61 -3.98 13.29
N TRP A 192 0.84 -3.96 14.39
CA TRP A 192 -0.53 -3.48 14.36
C TRP A 192 -0.92 -2.74 15.63
N GLY A 193 -1.78 -1.73 15.48
CA GLY A 193 -2.42 -1.06 16.60
C GLY A 193 -3.78 -1.65 16.90
N THR A 194 -4.18 -1.71 18.18
CA THR A 194 -5.52 -2.21 18.58
C THR A 194 -6.65 -1.28 18.19
N HIS A 195 -6.35 -0.01 17.88
CA HIS A 195 -7.33 0.99 17.46
C HIS A 195 -7.23 1.31 15.96
N ASP A 196 -6.70 0.40 15.14
CA ASP A 196 -6.75 0.56 13.69
C ASP A 196 -8.20 0.41 13.18
N GLU A 197 -8.82 1.55 12.87
CA GLU A 197 -10.19 1.60 12.35
C GLU A 197 -10.27 1.29 10.85
N ALA A 198 -9.14 1.33 10.15
CA ALA A 198 -9.08 1.15 8.70
C ALA A 198 -8.95 -0.32 8.32
N VAL A 199 -8.11 -1.07 9.04
CA VAL A 199 -7.85 -2.49 8.80
C VAL A 199 -7.93 -3.26 10.12
N PRO A 200 -8.89 -4.19 10.28
CA PRO A 200 -9.08 -4.94 11.52
C PRO A 200 -7.82 -5.71 11.96
N LEU A 201 -7.56 -5.76 13.26
CA LEU A 201 -6.42 -6.48 13.86
C LEU A 201 -6.41 -7.99 13.49
N GLU A 202 -7.57 -8.55 13.22
CA GLU A 202 -7.72 -9.94 12.77
C GLU A 202 -6.91 -10.24 11.51
N HIS A 203 -6.68 -9.23 10.65
CA HIS A 203 -5.80 -9.38 9.49
C HIS A 203 -4.35 -9.67 9.89
N ALA A 204 -3.86 -9.11 10.98
CA ALA A 204 -2.50 -9.37 11.46
C ALA A 204 -2.33 -10.84 11.84
N TYR A 205 -3.25 -11.38 12.64
CA TYR A 205 -3.20 -12.78 13.05
C TYR A 205 -3.42 -13.76 11.90
N GLU A 206 -4.27 -13.39 10.94
CA GLU A 206 -4.46 -14.21 9.75
C GLU A 206 -3.20 -14.22 8.86
N LEU A 207 -2.55 -13.07 8.65
CA LEU A 207 -1.25 -13.01 7.94
C LEU A 207 -0.19 -13.87 8.63
N GLU A 208 -0.11 -13.86 9.97
CA GLU A 208 0.80 -14.70 10.73
C GLU A 208 0.57 -16.19 10.47
N THR A 209 -0.68 -16.62 10.31
CA THR A 209 -0.99 -18.02 9.99
C THR A 209 -0.70 -18.40 8.55
N LEU A 210 -0.79 -17.44 7.61
CA LEU A 210 -0.62 -17.67 6.18
C LEU A 210 0.85 -17.64 5.74
N ILE A 211 1.68 -16.82 6.37
CA ILE A 211 3.10 -16.67 6.04
C ILE A 211 3.91 -17.65 6.87
N LYS A 212 4.78 -18.43 6.21
CA LYS A 212 5.53 -19.53 6.81
C LYS A 212 6.42 -19.12 8.00
N ASP A 213 7.03 -17.94 7.92
CA ASP A 213 7.92 -17.38 8.96
C ASP A 213 7.46 -15.96 9.26
N ALA A 214 6.49 -15.82 10.15
CA ALA A 214 5.93 -14.55 10.55
C ALA A 214 5.71 -14.46 12.06
N GLY A 215 5.75 -13.23 12.59
CA GLY A 215 5.39 -12.91 13.96
C GLY A 215 4.67 -11.58 14.05
N VAL A 216 3.66 -11.50 14.95
CA VAL A 216 2.85 -10.32 15.19
C VAL A 216 3.30 -9.59 16.45
N VAL A 217 3.41 -8.27 16.35
CA VAL A 217 3.56 -7.35 17.49
C VAL A 217 2.38 -6.39 17.49
N VAL A 218 1.63 -6.40 18.59
CA VAL A 218 0.45 -5.55 18.77
C VAL A 218 0.77 -4.42 19.74
N TYR A 219 0.45 -3.19 19.35
CA TYR A 219 0.55 -2.02 20.22
C TYR A 219 -0.85 -1.62 20.71
N GLU A 220 -1.02 -1.67 22.02
CA GLU A 220 -2.29 -1.25 22.65
C GLU A 220 -2.50 0.26 22.53
N ASN A 221 -3.75 0.66 22.31
CA ASN A 221 -4.19 2.05 22.19
C ASN A 221 -3.50 2.84 21.05
N CYS A 222 -2.96 2.14 20.04
CA CYS A 222 -2.37 2.72 18.84
C CYS A 222 -3.26 2.46 17.60
N THR A 223 -3.16 3.34 16.61
CA THR A 223 -3.82 3.22 15.30
C THR A 223 -2.86 2.76 14.22
#